data_b8279b68977f2a14e64c403043caedd1
#
_entry.id   b8279b68977f2a14e64c403043caedd1
#
_cell.length_a   1.000
_cell.length_b   1.000
_cell.length_c   1.000
_cell.angle_alpha   90.00
_cell.angle_beta   90.00
_cell.angle_gamma   90.00
#
_symmetry.space_group_name_H-M   'P 1'
#
loop_
_entity.id
_entity.type
_entity.pdbx_description
1 polymer ?
#
loop_
_entity_poly.entity_id
_entity_poly.type
_entity_poly.pdbx_seq_one_letter_code
_entity_poly.pdbx_strand_id
1 'polypeptide(L)'
;MDLAGYKALSFDCYGTLIDWEAGIAAVLVPWADEVGLDLDAERLLAAYAGNEAEVERDHPSAPYPEVLATAFRRTGETLGRPVGDAWARRLGDSVPDWPAFPDSAAALASLATHYALLIVSNVHRAGFAGSNRHLRCRFAAVITAEDVGAYKPAGNHFRALFDTLDELGIARGELLHVAQSLFHDHVPARKAGLASVWINRRHDRPGWGATPEPSEAWSYDLELRSLAELAAAADAAFAGPAGLPGPGRPA
;
A
#
# COMPACT_ATOMS: atom_id res chain seq x y z
N MET A 1 -20.50 6.55 -4.44
CA MET A 1 -19.38 7.53 -4.44
C MET A 1 -19.27 8.11 -5.84
N ASP A 2 -19.15 9.42 -5.97
CA ASP A 2 -18.89 10.07 -7.27
C ASP A 2 -17.38 10.16 -7.50
N LEU A 3 -16.84 9.23 -8.29
CA LEU A 3 -15.41 9.17 -8.59
C LEU A 3 -14.95 10.33 -9.49
N ALA A 4 -15.82 10.88 -10.34
CA ALA A 4 -15.49 12.00 -11.22
C ALA A 4 -15.33 13.35 -10.46
N GLY A 5 -15.79 13.42 -9.21
CA GLY A 5 -15.63 14.59 -8.36
C GLY A 5 -14.23 14.78 -7.77
N TYR A 6 -13.35 13.76 -7.84
CA TYR A 6 -11.97 13.83 -7.35
C TYR A 6 -11.01 14.29 -8.45
N LYS A 7 -9.90 14.93 -8.04
CA LYS A 7 -8.81 15.37 -8.93
C LYS A 7 -7.52 14.61 -8.69
N ALA A 8 -7.36 14.02 -7.50
CA ALA A 8 -6.17 13.29 -7.12
C ALA A 8 -6.51 11.97 -6.42
N LEU A 9 -5.66 10.97 -6.64
CA LEU A 9 -5.64 9.74 -5.87
C LEU A 9 -4.29 9.62 -5.15
N SER A 10 -4.30 9.43 -3.83
CA SER A 10 -3.11 9.03 -3.10
C SER A 10 -3.16 7.53 -2.81
N PHE A 11 -2.06 6.83 -3.07
CA PHE A 11 -1.95 5.39 -2.89
C PHE A 11 -0.97 5.04 -1.79
N ASP A 12 -1.37 4.11 -0.92
CA ASP A 12 -0.41 3.22 -0.31
C ASP A 12 0.25 2.35 -1.40
N CYS A 13 1.47 1.85 -1.13
CA CYS A 13 2.22 1.08 -2.13
C CYS A 13 2.23 -0.42 -1.85
N TYR A 14 2.72 -0.82 -0.67
CA TYR A 14 2.99 -2.22 -0.33
C TYR A 14 1.75 -2.88 0.28
N GLY A 15 1.27 -3.95 -0.38
CA GLY A 15 -0.04 -4.56 -0.13
C GLY A 15 -1.16 -3.97 -1.00
N THR A 16 -0.97 -2.78 -1.56
CA THR A 16 -1.93 -2.09 -2.45
C THR A 16 -1.54 -2.25 -3.92
N LEU A 17 -0.34 -1.82 -4.28
CA LEU A 17 0.24 -1.84 -5.64
C LEU A 17 1.28 -2.94 -5.83
N ILE A 18 2.07 -3.20 -4.79
CA ILE A 18 3.15 -4.19 -4.74
C ILE A 18 2.72 -5.32 -3.82
N ASP A 19 2.86 -6.55 -4.27
CA ASP A 19 2.60 -7.77 -3.48
C ASP A 19 3.78 -8.03 -2.53
N TRP A 20 3.76 -7.31 -1.42
CA TRP A 20 4.79 -7.39 -0.39
C TRP A 20 4.77 -8.72 0.36
N GLU A 21 3.60 -9.36 0.52
CA GLU A 21 3.49 -10.68 1.13
C GLU A 21 4.26 -11.72 0.30
N ALA A 22 4.12 -11.69 -1.02
CA ALA A 22 4.92 -12.53 -1.90
C ALA A 22 6.42 -12.20 -1.80
N GLY A 23 6.77 -10.91 -1.73
CA GLY A 23 8.15 -10.46 -1.57
C GLY A 23 8.80 -10.93 -0.26
N ILE A 24 8.12 -10.78 0.87
CA ILE A 24 8.59 -11.23 2.19
C ILE A 24 8.66 -12.76 2.22
N ALA A 25 7.61 -13.45 1.77
CA ALA A 25 7.57 -14.92 1.74
C ALA A 25 8.70 -15.53 0.90
N ALA A 26 9.12 -14.88 -0.19
CA ALA A 26 10.25 -15.32 -1.01
C ALA A 26 11.60 -15.36 -0.26
N VAL A 27 11.67 -14.70 0.91
CA VAL A 27 12.86 -14.77 1.79
C VAL A 27 12.59 -15.64 3.01
N LEU A 28 11.42 -15.51 3.65
CA LEU A 28 11.11 -16.23 4.88
C LEU A 28 10.94 -17.74 4.67
N VAL A 29 10.31 -18.15 3.56
CA VAL A 29 10.08 -19.59 3.29
C VAL A 29 11.38 -20.35 3.10
N PRO A 30 12.31 -19.94 2.21
CA PRO A 30 13.60 -20.63 2.10
C PRO A 30 14.42 -20.64 3.40
N TRP A 31 14.33 -19.58 4.21
CA TRP A 31 14.97 -19.58 5.52
C TRP A 31 14.33 -20.61 6.46
N ALA A 32 13.01 -20.67 6.51
CA ALA A 32 12.28 -21.64 7.35
C ALA A 32 12.64 -23.07 6.98
N ASP A 33 12.73 -23.39 5.68
CA ASP A 33 13.18 -24.69 5.17
C ASP A 33 14.60 -25.00 5.62
N GLU A 34 15.53 -24.04 5.52
CA GLU A 34 16.95 -24.21 5.91
C GLU A 34 17.08 -24.52 7.41
N VAL A 35 16.27 -23.89 8.27
CA VAL A 35 16.34 -24.09 9.73
C VAL A 35 15.40 -25.18 10.24
N GLY A 36 14.72 -25.89 9.35
CA GLY A 36 13.83 -26.99 9.67
C GLY A 36 12.56 -26.60 10.42
N LEU A 37 11.96 -25.47 10.04
CA LEU A 37 10.63 -25.04 10.50
C LEU A 37 9.57 -25.55 9.52
N ASP A 38 8.63 -26.33 10.02
CA ASP A 38 7.45 -26.79 9.26
C ASP A 38 6.30 -25.78 9.40
N LEU A 39 6.44 -24.63 8.73
CA LEU A 39 5.45 -23.54 8.70
C LEU A 39 5.19 -23.12 7.26
N ASP A 40 3.91 -22.96 6.91
CA ASP A 40 3.52 -22.38 5.64
C ASP A 40 3.77 -20.86 5.59
N ALA A 41 3.68 -20.28 4.39
CA ALA A 41 3.91 -18.87 4.18
C ALA A 41 2.97 -17.97 5.01
N GLU A 42 1.69 -18.33 5.16
CA GLU A 42 0.71 -17.55 5.93
C GLU A 42 1.09 -17.47 7.42
N ARG A 43 1.55 -18.56 8.00
CA ARG A 43 2.00 -18.57 9.41
C ARG A 43 3.29 -17.80 9.60
N LEU A 44 4.22 -17.87 8.64
CA LEU A 44 5.45 -17.07 8.66
C LEU A 44 5.14 -15.57 8.56
N LEU A 45 4.26 -15.18 7.64
CA LEU A 45 3.82 -13.79 7.47
C LEU A 45 3.09 -13.27 8.70
N ALA A 46 2.21 -14.06 9.30
CA ALA A 46 1.52 -13.71 10.54
C ALA A 46 2.49 -13.51 11.72
N ALA A 47 3.51 -14.36 11.85
CA ALA A 47 4.54 -14.21 12.87
C ALA A 47 5.42 -12.96 12.62
N TYR A 48 5.64 -12.59 11.36
CA TYR A 48 6.43 -11.43 10.97
C TYR A 48 5.70 -10.10 11.20
N ALA A 49 4.40 -10.03 10.89
CA ALA A 49 3.61 -8.80 10.88
C ALA A 49 3.65 -8.01 12.20
N GLY A 50 3.50 -8.71 13.34
CA GLY A 50 3.56 -8.08 14.66
C GLY A 50 4.93 -7.51 14.97
N ASN A 51 6.00 -8.23 14.61
CA ASN A 51 7.38 -7.81 14.84
C ASN A 51 7.75 -6.59 13.99
N GLU A 52 7.29 -6.48 12.75
CA GLU A 52 7.54 -5.31 11.90
C GLU A 52 6.89 -4.05 12.50
N ALA A 53 5.61 -4.11 12.85
CA ALA A 53 4.90 -2.99 13.46
C ALA A 53 5.52 -2.56 14.80
N GLU A 54 6.06 -3.50 15.59
CA GLU A 54 6.78 -3.19 16.82
C GLU A 54 8.10 -2.46 16.54
N VAL A 55 8.87 -2.91 15.54
CA VAL A 55 10.14 -2.26 15.18
C VAL A 55 9.89 -0.85 14.65
N GLU A 56 8.89 -0.65 13.79
CA GLU A 56 8.51 0.68 13.29
C GLU A 56 8.10 1.63 14.42
N ARG A 57 7.36 1.13 15.41
CA ARG A 57 6.97 1.92 16.59
C ARG A 57 8.15 2.26 17.48
N ASP A 58 9.04 1.29 17.74
CA ASP A 58 10.19 1.45 18.64
C ASP A 58 11.29 2.30 18.01
N HIS A 59 11.40 2.28 16.67
CA HIS A 59 12.43 2.95 15.87
C HIS A 59 11.83 3.73 14.70
N PRO A 60 11.02 4.77 14.95
CA PRO A 60 10.21 5.43 13.92
C PRO A 60 11.00 6.15 12.83
N SER A 61 12.29 6.39 13.02
CA SER A 61 13.20 7.00 12.05
C SER A 61 14.25 6.05 11.47
N ALA A 62 14.21 4.76 11.82
CA ALA A 62 15.15 3.78 11.27
C ALA A 62 14.94 3.63 9.76
N PRO A 63 15.99 3.39 8.96
CA PRO A 63 15.86 3.04 7.56
C PRO A 63 15.03 1.76 7.37
N TYR A 64 14.13 1.73 6.40
CA TYR A 64 13.23 0.59 6.20
C TYR A 64 13.95 -0.76 5.99
N PRO A 65 15.10 -0.86 5.28
CA PRO A 65 15.87 -2.10 5.22
C PRO A 65 16.33 -2.62 6.61
N GLU A 66 16.64 -1.71 7.53
CA GLU A 66 17.02 -2.07 8.90
C GLU A 66 15.81 -2.53 9.72
N VAL A 67 14.63 -1.91 9.49
CA VAL A 67 13.35 -2.33 10.08
C VAL A 67 13.05 -3.76 9.67
N LEU A 68 13.08 -4.06 8.35
CA LEU A 68 12.84 -5.42 7.83
C LEU A 68 13.81 -6.44 8.41
N ALA A 69 15.11 -6.12 8.42
CA ALA A 69 16.14 -7.01 8.96
C ALA A 69 15.95 -7.28 10.47
N THR A 70 15.57 -6.25 11.23
CA THR A 70 15.35 -6.36 12.68
C THR A 70 14.06 -7.12 12.97
N ALA A 71 12.98 -6.84 12.25
CA ALA A 71 11.72 -7.57 12.35
C ALA A 71 11.91 -9.06 12.05
N PHE A 72 12.72 -9.39 11.04
CA PHE A 72 13.01 -10.79 10.72
C PHE A 72 13.81 -11.49 11.83
N ARG A 73 14.80 -10.83 12.44
CA ARG A 73 15.51 -11.41 13.61
C ARG A 73 14.57 -11.64 14.77
N ARG A 74 13.70 -10.67 15.12
CA ARG A 74 12.67 -10.85 16.17
C ARG A 74 11.73 -12.01 15.85
N THR A 75 11.32 -12.13 14.59
CA THR A 75 10.48 -13.27 14.14
C THR A 75 11.18 -14.61 14.36
N GLY A 76 12.45 -14.70 13.99
CA GLY A 76 13.24 -15.92 14.24
C GLY A 76 13.38 -16.23 15.72
N GLU A 77 13.58 -15.25 16.58
CA GLU A 77 13.61 -15.42 18.05
C GLU A 77 12.26 -15.93 18.56
N THR A 78 11.14 -15.34 18.12
CA THR A 78 9.78 -15.78 18.46
C THR A 78 9.53 -17.23 18.07
N LEU A 79 10.05 -17.66 16.91
CA LEU A 79 9.92 -19.02 16.39
C LEU A 79 10.98 -20.00 16.94
N GLY A 80 11.88 -19.54 17.84
CA GLY A 80 12.95 -20.34 18.42
C GLY A 80 14.04 -20.74 17.41
N ARG A 81 14.22 -19.98 16.33
CA ARG A 81 15.22 -20.17 15.28
C ARG A 81 15.89 -18.84 14.94
N PRO A 82 17.09 -18.55 15.47
CA PRO A 82 17.79 -17.30 15.19
C PRO A 82 18.04 -17.09 13.70
N VAL A 83 17.81 -15.85 13.23
CA VAL A 83 18.06 -15.44 11.86
C VAL A 83 19.48 -14.89 11.75
N GLY A 84 20.31 -15.51 10.90
CA GLY A 84 21.66 -15.05 10.62
C GLY A 84 21.70 -13.75 9.81
N ASP A 85 22.82 -13.04 9.89
CA ASP A 85 22.99 -11.73 9.23
C ASP A 85 22.78 -11.74 7.71
N ALA A 86 23.12 -12.85 7.05
CA ALA A 86 22.91 -12.99 5.61
C ALA A 86 21.42 -12.98 5.25
N TRP A 87 20.60 -13.71 6.00
CA TRP A 87 19.15 -13.75 5.81
C TRP A 87 18.47 -12.43 6.15
N ALA A 88 18.87 -11.81 7.27
CA ALA A 88 18.34 -10.52 7.68
C ALA A 88 18.61 -9.42 6.63
N ARG A 89 19.86 -9.35 6.12
CA ARG A 89 20.20 -8.43 5.01
C ARG A 89 19.44 -8.75 3.73
N ARG A 90 19.32 -10.05 3.38
CA ARG A 90 18.56 -10.46 2.19
C ARG A 90 17.13 -9.93 2.19
N LEU A 91 16.45 -9.94 3.35
CA LEU A 91 15.11 -9.35 3.44
C LEU A 91 15.18 -7.82 3.33
N GLY A 92 16.10 -7.16 4.06
CA GLY A 92 16.23 -5.71 4.00
C GLY A 92 16.48 -5.17 2.58
N ASP A 93 17.28 -5.90 1.79
CA ASP A 93 17.67 -5.50 0.44
C ASP A 93 16.65 -5.92 -0.64
N SER A 94 15.63 -6.72 -0.29
CA SER A 94 14.72 -7.36 -1.27
C SER A 94 13.63 -6.44 -1.82
N VAL A 95 13.32 -5.33 -1.17
CA VAL A 95 12.20 -4.43 -1.51
C VAL A 95 12.14 -4.05 -3.01
N PRO A 96 13.25 -3.72 -3.68
CA PRO A 96 13.23 -3.38 -5.11
C PRO A 96 12.75 -4.49 -6.04
N ASP A 97 12.80 -5.74 -5.58
CA ASP A 97 12.48 -6.93 -6.38
C ASP A 97 11.10 -7.51 -6.05
N TRP A 98 10.37 -6.91 -5.11
CA TRP A 98 9.02 -7.35 -4.77
C TRP A 98 8.07 -7.16 -5.97
N PRO A 99 7.26 -8.17 -6.33
CA PRO A 99 6.43 -8.10 -7.53
C PRO A 99 5.29 -7.11 -7.36
N ALA A 100 4.91 -6.42 -8.44
CA ALA A 100 3.64 -5.71 -8.48
C ALA A 100 2.48 -6.70 -8.61
N PHE A 101 1.30 -6.35 -8.06
CA PHE A 101 0.09 -7.10 -8.41
C PHE A 101 -0.14 -7.03 -9.93
N PRO A 102 -0.69 -8.10 -10.54
CA PRO A 102 -0.83 -8.19 -12.00
C PRO A 102 -1.63 -7.05 -12.64
N ASP A 103 -2.54 -6.44 -11.88
CA ASP A 103 -3.41 -5.36 -12.34
C ASP A 103 -2.84 -3.95 -12.13
N SER A 104 -1.81 -3.79 -11.28
CA SER A 104 -1.36 -2.48 -10.81
C SER A 104 -0.90 -1.56 -11.93
N ALA A 105 -0.01 -2.02 -12.82
CA ALA A 105 0.56 -1.15 -13.85
C ALA A 105 -0.52 -0.69 -14.86
N ALA A 106 -1.42 -1.58 -15.29
CA ALA A 106 -2.48 -1.24 -16.23
C ALA A 106 -3.52 -0.31 -15.60
N ALA A 107 -3.92 -0.60 -14.35
CA ALA A 107 -4.87 0.24 -13.63
C ALA A 107 -4.31 1.65 -13.37
N LEU A 108 -3.04 1.78 -12.95
CA LEU A 108 -2.38 3.07 -12.78
C LEU A 108 -2.31 3.87 -14.09
N ALA A 109 -2.05 3.21 -15.21
CA ALA A 109 -2.02 3.86 -16.52
C ALA A 109 -3.41 4.44 -16.91
N SER A 110 -4.51 3.70 -16.65
CA SER A 110 -5.87 4.20 -16.84
C SER A 110 -6.17 5.36 -15.89
N LEU A 111 -5.97 5.18 -14.58
CA LEU A 111 -6.25 6.19 -13.55
C LEU A 111 -5.49 7.50 -13.78
N ALA A 112 -4.26 7.43 -14.29
CA ALA A 112 -3.45 8.61 -14.62
C ALA A 112 -4.06 9.49 -15.73
N THR A 113 -5.02 9.00 -16.51
CA THR A 113 -5.75 9.78 -17.51
C THR A 113 -6.78 10.71 -16.89
N HIS A 114 -7.19 10.42 -15.66
CA HIS A 114 -8.26 11.14 -14.95
C HIS A 114 -7.77 11.93 -13.74
N TYR A 115 -6.69 11.46 -13.07
CA TYR A 115 -6.26 11.98 -11.78
C TYR A 115 -4.77 12.28 -11.72
N ALA A 116 -4.39 13.22 -10.87
CA ALA A 116 -3.03 13.30 -10.37
C ALA A 116 -2.80 12.14 -9.37
N LEU A 117 -1.78 11.31 -9.62
CA LEU A 117 -1.48 10.15 -8.78
C LEU A 117 -0.34 10.49 -7.80
N LEU A 118 -0.52 10.17 -6.52
CA LEU A 118 0.46 10.39 -5.46
C LEU A 118 0.73 9.08 -4.72
N ILE A 119 1.93 8.95 -4.16
CA ILE A 119 2.30 7.83 -3.28
C ILE A 119 2.46 8.32 -1.84
N VAL A 120 1.97 7.51 -0.89
CA VAL A 120 2.10 7.70 0.56
C VAL A 120 2.49 6.36 1.19
N SER A 121 3.78 6.12 1.45
CA SER A 121 4.27 4.78 1.73
C SER A 121 5.29 4.70 2.87
N ASN A 122 5.21 3.59 3.63
CA ASN A 122 6.15 3.22 4.70
C ASN A 122 7.50 2.67 4.17
N VAL A 123 8.00 3.18 3.07
CA VAL A 123 9.24 2.72 2.44
C VAL A 123 10.28 3.84 2.41
N HIS A 124 11.52 3.52 2.10
CA HIS A 124 12.56 4.48 1.76
C HIS A 124 12.56 4.79 0.25
N ARG A 125 13.12 5.95 -0.14
CA ARG A 125 13.10 6.45 -1.54
C ARG A 125 13.67 5.45 -2.56
N ALA A 126 14.80 4.83 -2.23
CA ALA A 126 15.45 3.87 -3.13
C ALA A 126 14.60 2.61 -3.33
N GLY A 127 13.93 2.12 -2.26
CA GLY A 127 12.99 1.00 -2.33
C GLY A 127 11.83 1.31 -3.26
N PHE A 128 11.18 2.47 -3.08
CA PHE A 128 10.10 2.89 -3.98
C PHE A 128 10.57 3.06 -5.42
N ALA A 129 11.75 3.67 -5.66
CA ALA A 129 12.29 3.80 -7.00
C ALA A 129 12.50 2.44 -7.68
N GLY A 130 12.92 1.42 -6.90
CA GLY A 130 12.98 0.02 -7.35
C GLY A 130 11.61 -0.53 -7.74
N SER A 131 10.64 -0.43 -6.84
CA SER A 131 9.27 -0.92 -7.06
C SER A 131 8.58 -0.22 -8.23
N ASN A 132 8.84 1.08 -8.46
CA ASN A 132 8.24 1.82 -9.56
C ASN A 132 8.69 1.32 -10.96
N ARG A 133 9.79 0.56 -11.06
CA ARG A 133 10.15 -0.12 -12.31
C ARG A 133 9.09 -1.14 -12.74
N HIS A 134 8.40 -1.75 -11.78
CA HIS A 134 7.30 -2.68 -12.01
C HIS A 134 5.99 -1.94 -12.29
N LEU A 135 5.72 -0.82 -11.61
CA LEU A 135 4.51 -0.02 -11.76
C LEU A 135 4.49 0.82 -13.04
N ARG A 136 5.67 1.26 -13.51
CA ARG A 136 5.86 2.06 -14.75
C ARG A 136 4.97 3.31 -14.78
N CYS A 137 4.77 3.94 -13.64
CA CYS A 137 3.88 5.09 -13.48
C CYS A 137 4.66 6.34 -13.12
N ARG A 138 4.23 7.49 -13.64
CA ARG A 138 4.70 8.80 -13.20
C ARG A 138 3.74 9.33 -12.14
N PHE A 139 4.23 9.52 -10.94
CA PHE A 139 3.49 10.11 -9.85
C PHE A 139 3.76 11.61 -9.77
N ALA A 140 2.71 12.39 -9.42
CA ALA A 140 2.82 13.82 -9.17
C ALA A 140 3.65 14.11 -7.92
N ALA A 141 3.56 13.24 -6.91
CA ALA A 141 4.42 13.26 -5.73
C ALA A 141 4.59 11.85 -5.15
N VAL A 142 5.71 11.66 -4.44
CA VAL A 142 6.04 10.44 -3.70
C VAL A 142 6.46 10.85 -2.30
N ILE A 143 5.69 10.42 -1.29
CA ILE A 143 5.91 10.70 0.12
C ILE A 143 6.26 9.39 0.80
N THR A 144 7.48 9.29 1.30
CA THR A 144 8.01 8.08 1.94
C THR A 144 8.22 8.28 3.44
N ALA A 145 8.36 7.17 4.20
CA ALA A 145 8.74 7.24 5.61
C ALA A 145 10.07 7.96 5.81
N GLU A 146 11.03 7.82 4.86
CA GLU A 146 12.29 8.52 4.87
C GLU A 146 12.12 10.05 4.75
N ASP A 147 11.14 10.52 3.95
CA ASP A 147 10.86 11.95 3.78
C ASP A 147 10.29 12.58 5.05
N VAL A 148 9.43 11.85 5.76
CA VAL A 148 8.66 12.38 6.91
C VAL A 148 9.22 11.97 8.27
N GLY A 149 10.23 11.10 8.28
CA GLY A 149 10.90 10.63 9.51
C GLY A 149 9.99 9.82 10.43
N ALA A 150 9.00 9.13 9.90
CA ALA A 150 8.04 8.33 10.68
C ALA A 150 7.36 7.29 9.79
N TYR A 151 6.84 6.22 10.42
CA TYR A 151 6.02 5.20 9.79
C TYR A 151 4.51 5.45 10.02
N LYS A 152 3.65 5.13 9.05
CA LYS A 152 2.22 5.01 9.27
C LYS A 152 1.97 3.92 10.33
N PRO A 153 0.99 4.07 11.22
CA PRO A 153 -0.13 4.99 11.18
C PRO A 153 0.13 6.38 11.79
N ALA A 154 1.38 6.78 12.07
CA ALA A 154 1.67 8.14 12.49
C ALA A 154 1.21 9.17 11.44
N GLY A 155 0.67 10.30 11.91
CA GLY A 155 0.03 11.30 11.03
C GLY A 155 0.98 12.12 10.15
N ASN A 156 2.29 11.85 10.19
CA ASN A 156 3.31 12.63 9.47
C ASN A 156 3.10 12.57 7.94
N HIS A 157 2.83 11.38 7.41
CA HIS A 157 2.57 11.17 5.99
C HIS A 157 1.36 11.96 5.50
N PHE A 158 0.25 11.95 6.24
CA PHE A 158 -0.96 12.69 5.85
C PHE A 158 -0.78 14.20 5.97
N ARG A 159 0.07 14.68 6.88
CA ARG A 159 0.44 16.09 6.96
C ARG A 159 1.23 16.50 5.73
N ALA A 160 2.28 15.76 5.37
CA ALA A 160 3.05 16.01 4.15
C ALA A 160 2.20 15.89 2.88
N LEU A 161 1.22 14.96 2.86
CA LEU A 161 0.27 14.83 1.76
C LEU A 161 -0.58 16.11 1.61
N PHE A 162 -1.06 16.69 2.71
CA PHE A 162 -1.84 17.92 2.66
C PHE A 162 -1.00 19.11 2.19
N ASP A 163 0.24 19.23 2.66
CA ASP A 163 1.16 20.27 2.18
C ASP A 163 1.42 20.13 0.67
N THR A 164 1.58 18.90 0.20
CA THR A 164 1.73 18.59 -1.25
C THR A 164 0.47 18.96 -2.05
N LEU A 165 -0.73 18.70 -1.52
CA LEU A 165 -1.98 19.08 -2.20
C LEU A 165 -2.11 20.61 -2.32
N ASP A 166 -1.73 21.35 -1.27
CA ASP A 166 -1.72 22.81 -1.28
C ASP A 166 -0.76 23.35 -2.37
N GLU A 167 0.43 22.75 -2.53
CA GLU A 167 1.38 23.07 -3.62
C GLU A 167 0.83 22.74 -5.00
N LEU A 168 0.04 21.68 -5.15
CA LEU A 168 -0.59 21.28 -6.41
C LEU A 168 -1.89 22.06 -6.69
N GLY A 169 -2.38 22.87 -5.76
CA GLY A 169 -3.65 23.60 -5.88
C GLY A 169 -4.88 22.67 -5.89
N ILE A 170 -4.80 21.53 -5.20
CA ILE A 170 -5.87 20.56 -5.10
C ILE A 170 -6.48 20.62 -3.69
N ALA A 171 -7.79 20.83 -3.59
CA ALA A 171 -8.46 20.88 -2.31
C ALA A 171 -8.51 19.47 -1.67
N ARG A 172 -8.44 19.38 -0.33
CA ARG A 172 -8.47 18.09 0.39
C ARG A 172 -9.72 17.26 0.08
N GLY A 173 -10.86 17.90 -0.14
CA GLY A 173 -12.10 17.22 -0.55
C GLY A 173 -12.08 16.67 -1.98
N GLU A 174 -11.07 17.03 -2.78
CA GLU A 174 -10.85 16.53 -4.15
C GLU A 174 -9.80 15.40 -4.20
N LEU A 175 -9.32 14.94 -3.03
CA LEU A 175 -8.43 13.80 -2.88
C LEU A 175 -9.21 12.57 -2.42
N LEU A 176 -8.91 11.41 -3.02
CA LEU A 176 -9.36 10.10 -2.58
C LEU A 176 -8.15 9.25 -2.22
N HIS A 177 -8.10 8.70 -1.01
CA HIS A 177 -7.02 7.83 -0.57
C HIS A 177 -7.33 6.37 -0.89
N VAL A 178 -6.39 5.63 -1.44
CA VAL A 178 -6.55 4.25 -1.92
C VAL A 178 -5.53 3.34 -1.24
N ALA A 179 -5.99 2.37 -0.45
CA ALA A 179 -5.11 1.53 0.33
C ALA A 179 -5.70 0.14 0.65
N GLN A 180 -4.83 -0.83 0.88
CA GLN A 180 -5.19 -2.14 1.41
C GLN A 180 -5.23 -2.12 2.95
N SER A 181 -4.30 -1.43 3.62
CA SER A 181 -4.12 -1.53 5.06
C SER A 181 -5.17 -0.75 5.84
N LEU A 182 -6.04 -1.46 6.56
CA LEU A 182 -6.97 -0.82 7.50
C LEU A 182 -6.20 -0.16 8.66
N PHE A 183 -5.11 -0.78 9.12
CA PHE A 183 -4.30 -0.29 10.23
C PHE A 183 -3.45 0.94 9.85
N HIS A 184 -2.64 0.84 8.79
CA HIS A 184 -1.68 1.89 8.43
C HIS A 184 -2.33 3.09 7.75
N ASP A 185 -3.45 2.88 7.03
CA ASP A 185 -4.03 3.89 6.13
C ASP A 185 -5.45 4.31 6.50
N HIS A 186 -6.41 3.39 6.65
CA HIS A 186 -7.80 3.75 6.86
C HIS A 186 -8.08 4.31 8.25
N VAL A 187 -7.38 3.85 9.30
CA VAL A 187 -7.45 4.48 10.62
C VAL A 187 -6.99 5.94 10.59
N PRO A 188 -5.78 6.29 10.09
CA PRO A 188 -5.36 7.68 10.02
C PRO A 188 -6.10 8.50 8.96
N ALA A 189 -6.52 7.93 7.82
CA ALA A 189 -7.34 8.63 6.83
C ALA A 189 -8.68 9.09 7.43
N ARG A 190 -9.36 8.20 8.19
CA ARG A 190 -10.57 8.54 8.94
C ARG A 190 -10.32 9.67 9.94
N LYS A 191 -9.22 9.62 10.71
CA LYS A 191 -8.84 10.70 11.64
C LYS A 191 -8.59 12.03 10.94
N ALA A 192 -8.06 11.97 9.72
CA ALA A 192 -7.79 13.13 8.88
C ALA A 192 -9.02 13.64 8.10
N GLY A 193 -10.16 12.95 8.18
CA GLY A 193 -11.39 13.29 7.45
C GLY A 193 -11.31 13.09 5.94
N LEU A 194 -10.43 12.18 5.48
CA LEU A 194 -10.27 11.85 4.06
C LEU A 194 -11.27 10.77 3.65
N ALA A 195 -11.84 10.93 2.45
CA ALA A 195 -12.52 9.85 1.75
C ALA A 195 -11.50 8.78 1.31
N SER A 196 -11.88 7.50 1.41
CA SER A 196 -10.97 6.42 1.10
C SER A 196 -11.63 5.22 0.42
N VAL A 197 -10.84 4.52 -0.40
CA VAL A 197 -11.18 3.25 -1.05
C VAL A 197 -10.32 2.15 -0.44
N TRP A 198 -10.96 1.15 0.08
CA TRP A 198 -10.30 -0.06 0.54
C TRP A 198 -10.11 -1.04 -0.62
N ILE A 199 -8.86 -1.35 -0.94
CA ILE A 199 -8.51 -2.40 -1.90
C ILE A 199 -8.32 -3.70 -1.12
N ASN A 200 -9.40 -4.47 -0.98
CA ASN A 200 -9.40 -5.72 -0.23
C ASN A 200 -8.73 -6.86 -1.02
N ARG A 201 -7.41 -6.86 -1.07
CA ARG A 201 -6.59 -7.88 -1.76
C ARG A 201 -6.74 -9.28 -1.14
N ARG A 202 -7.27 -9.37 0.08
CA ARG A 202 -7.48 -10.62 0.81
C ARG A 202 -8.95 -11.03 0.93
N HIS A 203 -9.83 -10.49 0.08
CA HIS A 203 -11.28 -10.73 0.13
C HIS A 203 -11.69 -12.23 0.14
N ASP A 204 -10.82 -13.12 -0.34
CA ASP A 204 -11.00 -14.58 -0.42
C ASP A 204 -10.19 -15.37 0.63
N ARG A 205 -9.49 -14.69 1.53
CA ARG A 205 -8.60 -15.27 2.54
C ARG A 205 -8.96 -14.80 3.94
N PRO A 206 -8.89 -15.67 4.95
CA PRO A 206 -9.09 -15.25 6.35
C PRO A 206 -7.88 -14.48 6.87
N GLY A 207 -8.13 -13.67 7.93
CA GLY A 207 -7.08 -12.96 8.66
C GLY A 207 -6.51 -11.72 7.93
N TRP A 208 -5.44 -11.18 8.48
CA TRP A 208 -4.88 -9.88 8.12
C TRP A 208 -3.59 -9.98 7.29
N GLY A 209 -3.06 -11.21 7.07
CA GLY A 209 -1.79 -11.45 6.37
C GLY A 209 -0.61 -10.85 7.12
N ALA A 210 0.24 -10.13 6.41
CA ALA A 210 1.37 -9.41 6.98
C ALA A 210 0.98 -8.02 7.54
N THR A 211 -0.31 -7.65 7.57
CA THR A 211 -0.80 -6.39 8.14
C THR A 211 -1.34 -6.63 9.56
N PRO A 212 -0.99 -5.81 10.56
CA PRO A 212 -1.59 -5.91 11.88
C PRO A 212 -3.10 -5.67 11.86
N GLU A 213 -3.82 -6.38 12.75
CA GLU A 213 -5.23 -6.08 12.98
C GLU A 213 -5.39 -4.68 13.57
N PRO A 214 -6.27 -3.82 13.01
CA PRO A 214 -6.47 -2.50 13.55
C PRO A 214 -7.15 -2.54 14.91
N SER A 215 -6.53 -1.92 15.92
CA SER A 215 -7.09 -1.78 17.28
C SER A 215 -7.99 -0.56 17.43
N GLU A 216 -8.02 0.33 16.45
CA GLU A 216 -8.81 1.55 16.45
C GLU A 216 -9.91 1.49 15.37
N ALA A 217 -10.93 2.36 15.49
CA ALA A 217 -12.00 2.43 14.51
C ALA A 217 -11.50 2.94 13.15
N TRP A 218 -11.84 2.24 12.12
CA TRP A 218 -11.59 2.60 10.72
C TRP A 218 -12.89 2.84 9.96
N SER A 219 -12.79 3.46 8.80
CA SER A 219 -13.87 3.55 7.82
C SER A 219 -13.29 3.69 6.42
N TYR A 220 -14.07 3.30 5.44
CA TYR A 220 -13.84 3.54 4.03
C TYR A 220 -15.16 3.86 3.36
N ASP A 221 -15.12 4.52 2.22
CA ASP A 221 -16.31 4.94 1.48
C ASP A 221 -16.67 3.97 0.36
N LEU A 222 -15.69 3.18 -0.09
CA LEU A 222 -15.85 2.17 -1.14
C LEU A 222 -14.89 1.00 -0.85
N GLU A 223 -15.38 -0.22 -1.05
CA GLU A 223 -14.57 -1.44 -1.03
C GLU A 223 -14.52 -2.04 -2.43
N LEU A 224 -13.31 -2.36 -2.88
CA LEU A 224 -13.03 -3.02 -4.14
C LEU A 224 -11.99 -4.13 -3.92
N ARG A 225 -11.97 -5.14 -4.78
CA ARG A 225 -11.06 -6.29 -4.65
C ARG A 225 -9.75 -6.11 -5.38
N SER A 226 -9.69 -5.14 -6.29
CA SER A 226 -8.52 -4.92 -7.15
C SER A 226 -8.43 -3.46 -7.60
N LEU A 227 -7.23 -3.06 -8.05
CA LEU A 227 -7.04 -1.78 -8.71
C LEU A 227 -7.73 -1.74 -10.08
N ALA A 228 -7.87 -2.89 -10.76
CA ALA A 228 -8.60 -2.98 -12.01
C ALA A 228 -10.08 -2.60 -11.83
N GLU A 229 -10.70 -3.01 -10.72
CA GLU A 229 -12.08 -2.60 -10.41
C GLU A 229 -12.17 -1.09 -10.18
N LEU A 230 -11.18 -0.47 -9.51
CA LEU A 230 -11.14 0.99 -9.32
C LEU A 230 -10.99 1.72 -10.65
N ALA A 231 -10.08 1.25 -11.52
CA ALA A 231 -9.88 1.85 -12.84
C ALA A 231 -11.14 1.77 -13.69
N ALA A 232 -11.80 0.61 -13.74
CA ALA A 232 -13.05 0.44 -14.48
C ALA A 232 -14.17 1.33 -13.93
N ALA A 233 -14.30 1.47 -12.61
CA ALA A 233 -15.28 2.35 -11.98
C ALA A 233 -15.00 3.82 -12.28
N ALA A 234 -13.73 4.24 -12.29
CA ALA A 234 -13.32 5.58 -12.66
C ALA A 234 -13.61 5.88 -14.13
N ASP A 235 -13.21 5.00 -15.05
CA ASP A 235 -13.47 5.15 -16.48
C ASP A 235 -14.97 5.29 -16.75
N ALA A 236 -15.81 4.50 -16.10
CA ALA A 236 -17.27 4.59 -16.20
C ALA A 236 -17.81 5.93 -15.66
N ALA A 237 -17.25 6.44 -14.55
CA ALA A 237 -17.66 7.72 -13.97
C ALA A 237 -17.34 8.90 -14.89
N PHE A 238 -16.17 8.89 -15.52
CA PHE A 238 -15.74 9.95 -16.45
C PHE A 238 -16.37 9.84 -17.84
N ALA A 239 -16.81 8.65 -18.27
CA ALA A 239 -17.57 8.49 -19.52
C ALA A 239 -18.97 9.14 -19.46
N GLY A 240 -19.49 9.43 -18.28
CA GLY A 240 -20.83 9.96 -18.05
C GLY A 240 -21.93 8.93 -18.36
N PRO A 241 -23.20 9.23 -18.08
CA PRO A 241 -24.29 8.38 -18.52
C PRO A 241 -24.29 8.33 -20.05
N ALA A 242 -24.22 7.11 -20.63
CA ALA A 242 -24.29 6.92 -22.08
C ALA A 242 -25.49 7.68 -22.62
N GLY A 243 -25.24 8.70 -23.44
CA GLY A 243 -26.30 9.54 -23.99
C GLY A 243 -27.32 8.65 -24.70
N LEU A 244 -28.58 8.69 -24.25
CA LEU A 244 -29.70 8.09 -24.98
C LEU A 244 -29.65 8.68 -26.40
N PRO A 245 -29.75 7.88 -27.47
CA PRO A 245 -29.83 8.39 -28.81
C PRO A 245 -31.03 9.34 -28.87
N GLY A 246 -30.75 10.59 -29.23
CA GLY A 246 -31.79 11.59 -29.37
C GLY A 246 -32.91 11.10 -30.31
N PRO A 247 -34.17 11.49 -30.08
CA PRO A 247 -35.28 11.04 -30.92
C PRO A 247 -34.97 11.44 -32.36
N GLY A 248 -34.96 10.43 -33.25
CA GLY A 248 -34.77 10.62 -34.69
C GLY A 248 -35.72 11.68 -35.21
N ARG A 249 -35.21 12.69 -35.90
CA ARG A 249 -36.06 13.63 -36.65
C ARG A 249 -36.82 12.82 -37.71
N PRO A 250 -38.14 12.94 -37.78
CA PRO A 250 -38.89 12.41 -38.91
C PRO A 250 -38.53 13.17 -40.19
N ALA A 251 -38.46 12.42 -41.29
CA ALA A 251 -38.15 12.92 -42.63
C ALA A 251 -39.32 13.76 -43.20
#